data_ced4153e4674bc5346b431ec82bb1e98
#
_entry.id   ced4153e4674bc5346b431ec82bb1e98
#
_cell.length_a   1.000
_cell.length_b   1.000
_cell.length_c   1.000
_cell.angle_alpha   90.00
_cell.angle_beta   90.00
_cell.angle_gamma   90.00
#
_symmetry.space_group_name_H-M   'P 1'
#
loop_
_entity.id
_entity.type
_entity.pdbx_description
1 polymer ?
#
loop_
_entity_poly.entity_id
_entity_poly.type
_entity_poly.pdbx_seq_one_letter_code
_entity_poly.pdbx_strand_id
1 'polypeptide(L)'
;MTVDQHAHGVAPRRRMTRQKRAIMDNVLNRCDHPTAQDIHRDLKGHGIGLATVYRNLALLAEEGVISTVEHEGEVRYDCNNRPHGHATCTKCGALWDIPLPPRTTSELYATLLASVDTVDLTLRGTCHACG
;
A
#
# COMPACT_ATOMS: atom_id res chain seq x y z
N MET A 1 15.98 5.84 14.41
CA MET A 1 15.71 5.25 14.02
C MET A 1 15.80 5.17 13.20
N THR A 2 15.94 4.91 13.19
CA THR A 2 15.83 4.51 12.56
C THR A 2 15.91 4.05 11.79
N VAL A 3 16.25 4.21 11.61
CA VAL A 3 16.03 3.56 10.91
C VAL A 3 16.19 2.75 10.58
N ASP A 4 16.56 2.55 11.04
CA ASP A 4 16.51 1.58 10.74
C ASP A 4 16.06 1.00 10.69
N GLN A 5 16.07 1.31 11.16
CA GLN A 5 15.42 0.67 11.02
C GLN A 5 14.88 0.19 10.32
N HIS A 6 15.05 0.40 10.32
CA HIS A 6 14.41 -0.06 9.50
C HIS A 6 14.67 -0.87 8.54
N ALA A 7 15.26 -1.01 8.80
CA ALA A 7 15.76 -2.02 7.90
C ALA A 7 15.01 -3.32 7.90
N HIS A 8 14.13 -3.49 8.79
CA HIS A 8 13.31 -4.69 8.88
C HIS A 8 12.35 -4.78 7.71
N GLY A 9 12.42 -5.89 6.96
CA GLY A 9 11.49 -6.18 5.89
C GLY A 9 11.59 -5.27 4.68
N VAL A 10 12.58 -4.38 4.65
CA VAL A 10 12.75 -3.47 3.52
C VAL A 10 14.06 -3.80 2.81
N ALA A 11 13.95 -4.18 1.55
CA ALA A 11 15.11 -4.47 0.72
C ALA A 11 15.86 -3.18 0.38
N PRO A 12 17.17 -3.25 0.12
CA PRO A 12 17.92 -2.10 -0.37
C PRO A 12 17.29 -1.57 -1.65
N ARG A 13 17.27 -0.26 -1.80
CA ARG A 13 16.73 0.35 -3.01
C ARG A 13 17.58 0.01 -4.22
N ARG A 14 16.92 -0.42 -5.26
CA ARG A 14 17.55 -0.67 -6.55
C ARG A 14 17.54 0.62 -7.37
N ARG A 15 18.29 0.58 -8.47
CA ARG A 15 18.40 1.72 -9.35
C ARG A 15 17.03 2.22 -9.81
N MET A 16 16.87 3.55 -9.83
CA MET A 16 15.68 4.18 -10.34
C MET A 16 15.79 4.33 -11.85
N THR A 17 14.94 3.63 -12.59
CA THR A 17 14.85 3.78 -14.03
C THR A 17 13.74 4.77 -14.37
N ARG A 18 13.69 5.20 -15.63
CA ARG A 18 12.63 6.09 -16.10
C ARG A 18 11.25 5.46 -15.93
N GLN A 19 11.13 4.19 -16.26
CA GLN A 19 9.87 3.47 -16.14
C GLN A 19 9.46 3.31 -14.68
N LYS A 20 10.41 2.94 -13.82
CA LYS A 20 10.14 2.79 -12.39
C LYS A 20 9.68 4.11 -11.78
N ARG A 21 10.30 5.22 -12.17
CA ARG A 21 9.92 6.54 -11.68
C ARG A 21 8.51 6.91 -12.14
N ALA A 22 8.16 6.64 -13.40
CA ALA A 22 6.83 6.95 -13.90
C ALA A 22 5.75 6.16 -13.14
N ILE A 23 6.03 4.91 -12.85
CA ILE A 23 5.11 4.06 -12.10
C ILE A 23 4.99 4.54 -10.66
N MET A 24 6.11 4.84 -10.02
CA MET A 24 6.14 5.37 -8.66
C MET A 24 5.33 6.67 -8.56
N ASP A 25 5.59 7.61 -9.46
CA ASP A 25 4.92 8.90 -9.46
C ASP A 25 3.41 8.74 -9.64
N ASN A 26 3.00 7.79 -10.48
CA ASN A 26 1.57 7.53 -10.70
C ASN A 26 0.91 7.06 -9.41
N VAL A 27 1.51 6.12 -8.69
CA VAL A 27 0.95 5.61 -7.43
C VAL A 27 0.92 6.70 -6.37
N LEU A 28 2.03 7.46 -6.23
CA LEU A 28 2.14 8.48 -5.19
C LEU A 28 1.20 9.66 -5.42
N ASN A 29 0.83 9.92 -6.68
CA ASN A 29 -0.07 11.03 -7.01
C ASN A 29 -1.54 10.63 -7.07
N ARG A 30 -1.85 9.34 -7.04
CA ARG A 30 -3.24 8.89 -6.96
C ARG A 30 -3.40 7.98 -5.76
N CYS A 31 -4.03 8.49 -4.73
CA CYS A 31 -4.19 7.77 -3.47
C CYS A 31 -5.56 7.12 -3.37
N ASP A 32 -6.02 6.52 -4.47
CA ASP A 32 -7.32 5.87 -4.57
C ASP A 32 -7.21 4.35 -4.67
N HIS A 33 -6.09 3.79 -4.24
CA HIS A 33 -5.83 2.34 -4.22
C HIS A 33 -5.95 1.72 -5.62
N PRO A 34 -5.12 2.15 -6.59
CA PRO A 34 -5.20 1.62 -7.95
C PRO A 34 -4.70 0.18 -8.03
N THR A 35 -5.23 -0.56 -9.00
CA THR A 35 -4.70 -1.85 -9.39
C THR A 35 -3.54 -1.64 -10.38
N ALA A 36 -2.79 -2.71 -10.68
CA ALA A 36 -1.75 -2.64 -11.70
C ALA A 36 -2.34 -2.28 -13.07
N GLN A 37 -3.53 -2.77 -13.37
CA GLN A 37 -4.20 -2.46 -14.62
C GLN A 37 -4.57 -0.98 -14.71
N ASP A 38 -5.03 -0.39 -13.61
CA ASP A 38 -5.34 1.03 -13.56
C ASP A 38 -4.10 1.87 -13.85
N ILE A 39 -2.97 1.49 -13.25
CA ILE A 39 -1.71 2.19 -13.44
C ILE A 39 -1.22 2.03 -14.87
N HIS A 40 -1.33 0.84 -15.41
CA HIS A 40 -0.95 0.55 -16.80
C HIS A 40 -1.76 1.42 -17.77
N ARG A 41 -3.05 1.56 -17.51
CA ARG A 41 -3.94 2.38 -18.34
C ARG A 41 -3.50 3.85 -18.32
N ASP A 42 -3.17 4.36 -17.13
CA ASP A 42 -2.70 5.74 -16.98
C ASP A 42 -1.40 5.99 -17.73
N LEU A 43 -0.54 4.97 -17.80
CA LEU A 43 0.79 5.11 -18.40
C LEU A 43 0.86 4.59 -19.82
N LYS A 44 -0.28 4.38 -20.44
CA LYS A 44 -0.34 3.82 -21.79
C LYS A 44 0.46 4.63 -22.80
N GLY A 45 0.43 5.95 -22.67
CA GLY A 45 1.16 6.84 -23.56
C GLY A 45 2.68 6.78 -23.39
N HIS A 46 3.16 6.15 -22.34
CA HIS A 46 4.60 6.02 -22.07
C HIS A 46 5.20 4.75 -22.64
N GLY A 47 4.40 3.92 -23.29
CA GLY A 47 4.88 2.67 -23.89
C GLY A 47 5.30 1.61 -22.87
N ILE A 48 4.76 1.68 -21.65
CA ILE A 48 5.12 0.73 -20.59
C ILE A 48 4.12 -0.43 -20.60
N GLY A 49 4.61 -1.66 -20.76
CA GLY A 49 3.77 -2.85 -20.78
C GLY A 49 3.33 -3.26 -19.38
N LEU A 50 2.27 -4.07 -19.33
CA LEU A 50 1.70 -4.51 -18.05
C LEU A 50 2.69 -5.32 -17.21
N ALA A 51 3.47 -6.20 -17.83
CA ALA A 51 4.46 -6.99 -17.10
C ALA A 51 5.51 -6.10 -16.43
N THR A 52 5.91 -5.02 -17.11
CA THR A 52 6.86 -4.05 -16.56
C THR A 52 6.24 -3.31 -15.37
N VAL A 53 4.94 -2.97 -15.48
CA VAL A 53 4.22 -2.33 -14.37
C VAL A 53 4.23 -3.24 -13.14
N TYR A 54 3.84 -4.50 -13.30
CA TYR A 54 3.84 -5.46 -12.18
C TYR A 54 5.22 -5.61 -11.55
N ARG A 55 6.25 -5.76 -12.37
CA ARG A 55 7.61 -5.96 -11.87
C ARG A 55 8.09 -4.75 -11.05
N ASN A 56 7.83 -3.55 -11.55
CA ASN A 56 8.27 -2.34 -10.85
C ASN A 56 7.44 -2.08 -9.59
N LEU A 57 6.14 -2.39 -9.61
CA LEU A 57 5.31 -2.27 -8.42
C LEU A 57 5.81 -3.22 -7.32
N ALA A 58 6.20 -4.44 -7.68
CA ALA A 58 6.76 -5.39 -6.72
C ALA A 58 8.05 -4.85 -6.10
N LEU A 59 8.92 -4.26 -6.92
CA LEU A 59 10.17 -3.67 -6.43
C LEU A 59 9.90 -2.49 -5.50
N LEU A 60 8.97 -1.61 -5.86
CA LEU A 60 8.64 -0.46 -5.03
C LEU A 60 8.01 -0.86 -3.69
N ALA A 61 7.18 -1.90 -3.70
CA ALA A 61 6.61 -2.43 -2.47
C ALA A 61 7.69 -3.05 -1.58
N GLU A 62 8.60 -3.81 -2.18
CA GLU A 62 9.71 -4.43 -1.49
C GLU A 62 10.62 -3.38 -0.86
N GLU A 63 10.81 -2.25 -1.54
CA GLU A 63 11.63 -1.13 -1.06
C GLU A 63 10.91 -0.26 -0.03
N GLY A 64 9.64 -0.54 0.26
CA GLY A 64 8.88 0.22 1.23
C GLY A 64 8.41 1.58 0.74
N VAL A 65 8.49 1.87 -0.57
CA VAL A 65 8.05 3.14 -1.13
C VAL A 65 6.53 3.20 -1.20
N ILE A 66 5.92 2.07 -1.53
CA ILE A 66 4.47 1.92 -1.59
C ILE A 66 4.07 0.70 -0.77
N SER A 67 2.80 0.59 -0.42
CA SER A 67 2.28 -0.61 0.24
C SER A 67 1.21 -1.25 -0.63
N THR A 68 0.83 -2.47 -0.28
CA THR A 68 -0.19 -3.22 -1.01
C THR A 68 -1.34 -3.56 -0.07
N VAL A 69 -2.52 -3.70 -0.64
CA VAL A 69 -3.70 -4.17 0.08
C VAL A 69 -4.49 -5.08 -0.85
N GLU A 70 -4.97 -6.19 -0.31
CA GLU A 70 -5.83 -7.09 -1.08
C GLU A 70 -7.27 -6.70 -0.82
N HIS A 71 -8.02 -6.48 -1.87
CA HIS A 71 -9.41 -6.03 -1.78
C HIS A 71 -10.22 -6.67 -2.90
N GLU A 72 -11.26 -7.39 -2.53
CA GLU A 72 -12.14 -8.07 -3.47
C GLU A 72 -11.38 -8.98 -4.45
N GLY A 73 -10.36 -9.68 -3.94
CA GLY A 73 -9.57 -10.61 -4.76
C GLY A 73 -8.53 -9.95 -5.63
N GLU A 74 -8.37 -8.63 -5.54
CA GLU A 74 -7.36 -7.91 -6.31
C GLU A 74 -6.33 -7.27 -5.40
N VAL A 75 -5.08 -7.22 -5.88
CA VAL A 75 -4.03 -6.47 -5.19
C VAL A 75 -4.13 -5.01 -5.65
N ARG A 76 -4.20 -4.11 -4.68
CA ARG A 76 -4.21 -2.68 -4.92
C ARG A 76 -2.98 -2.06 -4.28
N TYR A 77 -2.58 -0.92 -4.78
CA TYR A 77 -1.35 -0.25 -4.36
C TYR A 77 -1.69 1.05 -3.67
N ASP A 78 -0.94 1.35 -2.61
CA ASP A 78 -1.27 2.44 -1.71
C ASP A 78 -0.09 3.39 -1.58
N CYS A 79 -0.34 4.68 -1.70
CA CYS A 79 0.67 5.70 -1.51
C CYS A 79 1.04 5.87 -0.04
N ASN A 80 0.20 5.40 0.86
CA ASN A 80 0.38 5.55 2.29
C ASN A 80 1.21 4.40 2.83
N ASN A 81 2.47 4.67 3.14
CA ASN A 81 3.36 3.67 3.72
C ASN A 81 3.49 3.79 5.24
N ARG A 82 2.65 4.61 5.88
CA ARG A 82 2.56 4.67 7.33
C ARG A 82 1.67 3.56 7.85
N PRO A 83 1.88 3.10 9.08
CA PRO A 83 0.98 2.09 9.66
C PRO A 83 -0.46 2.59 9.62
N HIS A 84 -1.33 1.83 8.99
CA HIS A 84 -2.74 2.16 8.88
C HIS A 84 -3.55 0.90 8.62
N GLY A 85 -4.84 1.00 8.85
CA GLY A 85 -5.77 -0.06 8.51
C GLY A 85 -6.61 0.32 7.30
N HIS A 86 -7.54 -0.53 6.97
CA HIS A 86 -8.47 -0.33 5.86
C HIS A 86 -9.90 -0.65 6.29
N ALA A 87 -10.86 0.09 5.76
CA ALA A 87 -12.27 -0.21 5.93
C ALA A 87 -12.89 -0.43 4.56
N THR A 88 -13.71 -1.44 4.44
CA THR A 88 -14.36 -1.76 3.17
C THR A 88 -15.86 -1.96 3.38
N CYS A 89 -16.64 -1.45 2.43
CA CYS A 89 -18.08 -1.69 2.40
C CYS A 89 -18.34 -2.94 1.57
N THR A 90 -18.98 -3.93 2.17
CA THR A 90 -19.27 -5.18 1.47
C THR A 90 -20.37 -5.04 0.43
N LYS A 91 -21.12 -3.94 0.45
CA LYS A 91 -22.21 -3.71 -0.49
C LYS A 91 -21.79 -2.92 -1.72
N CYS A 92 -21.07 -1.81 -1.54
CA CYS A 92 -20.67 -0.98 -2.67
C CYS A 92 -19.19 -1.10 -3.03
N GLY A 93 -18.40 -1.83 -2.23
CA GLY A 93 -16.98 -2.04 -2.53
C GLY A 93 -16.08 -0.85 -2.21
N ALA A 94 -16.59 0.18 -1.56
CA ALA A 94 -15.78 1.34 -1.20
C ALA A 94 -14.66 0.92 -0.24
N LEU A 95 -13.50 1.56 -0.39
CA LEU A 95 -12.31 1.27 0.40
C LEU A 95 -11.73 2.57 0.94
N TRP A 96 -11.48 2.60 2.24
CA TRP A 96 -10.90 3.75 2.92
C TRP A 96 -9.69 3.34 3.74
N ASP A 97 -8.75 4.27 3.91
CA ASP A 97 -7.66 4.12 4.86
C ASP A 97 -8.13 4.51 6.25
N ILE A 98 -7.69 3.76 7.25
CA ILE A 98 -7.94 4.08 8.66
C ILE A 98 -6.60 4.40 9.30
N PRO A 99 -6.37 5.61 9.79
CA PRO A 99 -5.12 5.90 10.50
C PRO A 99 -5.05 5.12 11.80
N LEU A 100 -3.88 4.56 12.09
CA LEU A 100 -3.64 3.86 13.35
C LEU A 100 -2.83 4.78 14.24
N PRO A 101 -3.40 5.26 15.34
CA PRO A 101 -2.66 6.09 16.28
C PRO A 101 -1.49 5.29 16.87
N PRO A 102 -0.28 5.86 16.94
CA PRO A 102 0.88 5.14 17.48
C PRO A 102 0.65 4.58 18.87
N ARG A 103 -0.12 5.28 19.66
CA ARG A 103 -0.44 4.87 21.03
C ARG A 103 -1.19 3.54 21.07
N THR A 104 -2.18 3.36 20.19
CA THR A 104 -2.96 2.14 20.12
C THR A 104 -2.06 0.94 19.82
N THR A 105 -1.16 1.12 18.84
CA THR A 105 -0.23 0.07 18.47
C THR A 105 0.71 -0.27 19.62
N SER A 106 1.26 0.76 20.28
CA SER A 106 2.18 0.56 21.39
C SER A 106 1.54 -0.18 22.57
N GLU A 107 0.32 0.19 22.88
CA GLU A 107 -0.39 -0.44 24.01
C GLU A 107 -0.66 -1.93 23.73
N LEU A 108 -1.03 -2.26 22.51
CA LEU A 108 -1.32 -3.65 22.14
C LEU A 108 -0.05 -4.49 22.20
N TYR A 109 1.03 -4.04 21.59
CA TYR A 109 2.21 -4.88 21.52
C TYR A 109 2.99 -4.94 22.83
N ALA A 110 2.96 -3.90 23.64
CA ALA A 110 3.69 -3.90 24.91
C ALA A 110 3.24 -5.00 25.85
N THR A 111 2.02 -5.47 25.67
CA THR A 111 1.46 -6.55 26.48
C THR A 111 1.87 -7.93 25.98
N LEU A 112 2.06 -8.07 24.67
CA LEU A 112 2.22 -9.38 24.03
C LEU A 112 3.55 -9.55 23.30
N LEU A 113 4.09 -8.51 22.73
CA LEU A 113 5.26 -8.60 21.87
C LEU A 113 6.33 -7.61 22.28
N ALA A 114 7.60 -8.00 22.12
CA ALA A 114 8.72 -7.10 22.37
C ALA A 114 8.82 -6.03 21.29
N SER A 115 8.40 -6.34 20.06
CA SER A 115 8.36 -5.40 18.96
C SER A 115 7.28 -5.84 17.97
N VAL A 116 6.85 -4.91 17.13
CA VAL A 116 5.83 -5.20 16.11
C VAL A 116 6.44 -4.93 14.75
N ASP A 117 6.42 -5.93 13.87
CA ASP A 117 6.93 -5.80 12.51
C ASP A 117 5.87 -5.22 11.57
N THR A 118 4.65 -5.71 11.68
CA THR A 118 3.54 -5.24 10.84
C THR A 118 2.25 -5.20 11.65
N VAL A 119 1.32 -4.38 11.17
CA VAL A 119 -0.04 -4.34 11.71
C VAL A 119 -1.01 -4.44 10.55
N ASP A 120 -1.87 -5.44 10.59
CA ASP A 120 -2.92 -5.63 9.58
C ASP A 120 -4.27 -5.44 10.26
N LEU A 121 -5.01 -4.43 9.81
CA LEU A 121 -6.35 -4.16 10.35
C LEU A 121 -7.29 -3.91 9.17
N THR A 122 -8.35 -4.69 9.10
CA THR A 122 -9.39 -4.51 8.09
C THR A 122 -10.75 -4.56 8.77
N LEU A 123 -11.53 -3.50 8.58
CA LEU A 123 -12.92 -3.47 9.02
C LEU A 123 -13.80 -3.71 7.81
N ARG A 124 -14.73 -4.65 7.92
CA ARG A 124 -15.68 -4.97 6.84
C ARG A 124 -17.08 -4.73 7.37
N GLY A 125 -17.87 -4.02 6.60
CA GLY A 125 -19.22 -3.72 7.03
C GLY A 125 -19.99 -2.99 5.94
N THR A 126 -21.00 -2.24 6.36
CA THR A 126 -21.85 -1.48 5.46
C THR A 126 -21.60 0.00 5.68
N CYS A 127 -21.27 0.73 4.61
CA CYS A 127 -21.03 2.17 4.73
C CYS A 127 -22.33 2.91 5.01
N HIS A 128 -22.20 4.17 5.43
CA HIS A 128 -23.40 4.98 5.76
C HIS A 128 -24.34 5.17 4.58
N ALA A 129 -23.79 5.24 3.35
CA ALA A 129 -24.61 5.42 2.17
C ALA A 129 -25.43 4.16 1.83
N CYS A 130 -24.94 2.98 2.21
CA CYS A 130 -25.61 1.71 1.92
C CYS A 130 -26.45 1.20 3.08
N GLY A 131 -26.26 1.75 4.24
CA GLY A 131 -26.92 1.29 5.45
C GLY A 131 -28.25 1.97 5.77
#